data_9315aa4fe8394de06177f60baa94c37f
#
_entry.id   9315aa4fe8394de06177f60baa94c37f
#
_cell.length_a   1.000
_cell.length_b   1.000
_cell.length_c   1.000
_cell.angle_alpha   90.00
_cell.angle_beta   90.00
_cell.angle_gamma   90.00
#
_symmetry.space_group_name_H-M   'P 1'
#
loop_
_entity.id
_entity.type
_entity.pdbx_description
1 polymer ?
#
loop_
_entity_poly.entity_id
_entity_poly.type
_entity_poly.pdbx_seq_one_letter_code
_entity_poly.pdbx_strand_id
1 'polypeptide(L)'
;FDDQETFEHTKCKPLSITLAVESKTRRILAFEISQMNAKGHLAKIAMKKYGRRKDTRYVSRQKLFRTLKLLVLPNAVFKSDENPHYPPDVRRHFPVGKHETFKGQRGSIVGQGELKKIRFDPLFSLNHTCAMTRANMNRLFRKTWCTTKLPKRLADHFAIYAVYHNENLVT
;
A
#
# COMPACT_ATOMS: atom_id res chain seq x y z
N PHE A 1 7.41 0.36 -4.13
CA PHE A 1 6.43 0.85 -3.14
C PHE A 1 5.15 1.31 -3.81
N ASP A 2 4.02 1.22 -3.10
CA ASP A 2 2.70 1.66 -3.58
C ASP A 2 1.71 1.78 -2.43
N ASP A 3 0.51 2.29 -2.71
CA ASP A 3 -0.60 2.44 -1.80
C ASP A 3 -1.63 1.31 -1.97
N GLN A 4 -1.79 0.47 -0.96
CA GLN A 4 -2.83 -0.55 -0.89
C GLN A 4 -4.08 0.03 -0.22
N GLU A 5 -5.18 0.18 -0.97
CA GLU A 5 -6.43 0.69 -0.41
C GLU A 5 -7.21 -0.36 0.39
N THR A 6 -7.74 0.07 1.53
CA THR A 6 -8.67 -0.65 2.40
C THR A 6 -9.67 0.34 3.01
N PHE A 7 -10.37 -0.03 4.08
CA PHE A 7 -11.34 0.87 4.72
C PHE A 7 -11.51 0.50 6.20
N GLU A 8 -12.04 1.44 6.96
CA GLU A 8 -12.56 1.19 8.30
C GLU A 8 -13.85 0.34 8.20
N HIS A 9 -14.75 0.43 9.15
CA HIS A 9 -16.02 -0.33 9.15
C HIS A 9 -16.92 -0.08 7.92
N THR A 10 -16.59 0.87 7.07
CA THR A 10 -17.35 1.23 5.86
C THR A 10 -16.44 1.76 4.77
N LYS A 11 -16.79 1.49 3.50
CA LYS A 11 -16.12 2.05 2.32
C LYS A 11 -16.20 3.57 2.22
N CYS A 12 -17.10 4.21 2.98
CA CYS A 12 -17.15 5.66 3.12
C CYS A 12 -15.99 6.24 3.94
N LYS A 13 -15.24 5.39 4.64
CA LYS A 13 -14.05 5.74 5.42
C LYS A 13 -12.83 4.96 4.92
N PRO A 14 -12.34 5.25 3.71
CA PRO A 14 -11.21 4.53 3.16
C PRO A 14 -9.92 4.85 3.91
N LEU A 15 -9.02 3.85 3.89
CA LEU A 15 -7.66 3.91 4.38
C LEU A 15 -6.70 3.54 3.26
N SER A 16 -5.49 4.05 3.31
CA SER A 16 -4.39 3.61 2.47
C SER A 16 -3.27 3.05 3.34
N ILE A 17 -2.71 1.94 2.92
CA ILE A 17 -1.49 1.35 3.46
C ILE A 17 -0.41 1.63 2.45
N THR A 18 0.44 2.61 2.72
CA THR A 18 1.64 2.83 1.90
C THR A 18 2.67 1.79 2.30
N LEU A 19 3.10 0.95 1.36
CA LEU A 19 3.95 -0.21 1.59
C LEU A 19 5.21 -0.14 0.75
N ALA A 20 6.37 -0.36 1.35
CA ALA A 20 7.64 -0.54 0.66
C ALA A 20 8.16 -1.97 0.85
N VAL A 21 8.53 -2.60 -0.24
CA VAL A 21 8.93 -4.01 -0.30
C VAL A 21 10.25 -4.13 -1.04
N GLU A 22 11.14 -4.97 -0.56
CA GLU A 22 12.38 -5.30 -1.24
C GLU A 22 12.10 -6.14 -2.49
N SER A 23 12.69 -5.73 -3.62
CA SER A 23 12.29 -6.22 -4.95
C SER A 23 12.57 -7.70 -5.18
N LYS A 24 13.50 -8.35 -4.64
CA LYS A 24 13.80 -9.76 -4.87
C LYS A 24 13.25 -10.67 -3.78
N THR A 25 13.51 -10.29 -2.54
CA THR A 25 13.16 -11.08 -1.36
C THR A 25 11.70 -10.97 -0.97
N ARG A 26 10.99 -9.91 -1.41
CA ARG A 26 9.62 -9.58 -1.00
C ARG A 26 9.48 -9.19 0.48
N ARG A 27 10.58 -8.93 1.17
CA ARG A 27 10.57 -8.45 2.56
C ARG A 27 9.90 -7.10 2.66
N ILE A 28 9.02 -6.93 3.62
CA ILE A 28 8.39 -5.66 3.95
C ILE A 28 9.44 -4.80 4.67
N LEU A 29 9.86 -3.70 4.05
CA LEU A 29 10.85 -2.79 4.60
C LEU A 29 10.21 -1.75 5.52
N ALA A 30 9.09 -1.17 5.09
CA ALA A 30 8.35 -0.18 5.86
C ALA A 30 6.90 -0.11 5.39
N PHE A 31 6.03 0.36 6.27
CA PHE A 31 4.64 0.66 5.92
C PHE A 31 4.10 1.81 6.77
N GLU A 32 3.08 2.49 6.27
CA GLU A 32 2.34 3.53 7.00
C GLU A 32 0.84 3.44 6.68
N ILE A 33 0.03 3.65 7.70
CA ILE A 33 -1.43 3.68 7.56
C ILE A 33 -1.90 5.13 7.51
N SER A 34 -2.71 5.45 6.52
CA SER A 34 -3.25 6.79 6.32
C SER A 34 -4.76 6.80 6.09
N GLN A 35 -5.38 7.89 6.48
CA GLN A 35 -6.75 8.20 6.14
C GLN A 35 -6.78 8.87 4.76
N MET A 36 -7.85 8.61 4.02
CA MET A 36 -8.10 9.27 2.73
C MET A 36 -9.59 9.59 2.56
N ASN A 37 -9.90 10.49 1.65
CA ASN A 37 -11.27 10.80 1.30
C ASN A 37 -11.88 9.69 0.43
N ALA A 38 -13.17 9.44 0.61
CA ALA A 38 -13.92 8.56 -0.28
C ALA A 38 -13.94 9.14 -1.71
N LYS A 39 -13.96 8.25 -2.69
CA LYS A 39 -13.91 8.61 -4.12
C LYS A 39 -15.21 8.26 -4.84
N GLY A 40 -15.41 8.83 -6.00
CA GLY A 40 -16.55 8.54 -6.88
C GLY A 40 -17.91 8.79 -6.18
N HIS A 41 -18.89 7.93 -6.45
CA HIS A 41 -20.25 8.05 -5.88
C HIS A 41 -20.30 8.01 -4.34
N LEU A 42 -19.33 7.38 -3.70
CA LEU A 42 -19.27 7.33 -2.24
C LEU A 42 -18.82 8.65 -1.60
N ALA A 43 -18.21 9.57 -2.35
CA ALA A 43 -17.72 10.84 -1.81
C ALA A 43 -18.85 11.69 -1.20
N LYS A 44 -19.97 11.84 -1.94
CA LYS A 44 -21.16 12.59 -1.46
C LYS A 44 -21.79 11.94 -0.23
N ILE A 45 -21.93 10.60 -0.23
CA ILE A 45 -22.49 9.83 0.88
C ILE A 45 -21.59 9.95 2.13
N ALA A 46 -20.28 9.82 1.94
CA ALA A 46 -19.30 9.93 3.02
C ALA A 46 -19.33 11.34 3.64
N MET A 47 -19.38 12.38 2.82
CA MET A 47 -19.47 13.77 3.28
C MET A 47 -20.75 14.02 4.09
N LYS A 48 -21.91 13.55 3.60
CA LYS A 48 -23.21 13.70 4.29
C LYS A 48 -23.22 12.96 5.63
N LYS A 49 -22.65 11.74 5.69
CA LYS A 49 -22.78 10.87 6.87
C LYS A 49 -21.68 11.09 7.92
N TYR A 50 -20.47 11.46 7.49
CA TYR A 50 -19.28 11.50 8.36
C TYR A 50 -18.54 12.84 8.32
N GLY A 51 -19.00 13.81 7.51
CA GLY A 51 -18.33 15.09 7.31
C GLY A 51 -17.02 14.98 6.52
N ARG A 52 -16.28 16.08 6.50
CA ARG A 52 -14.98 16.15 5.80
C ARG A 52 -13.93 15.33 6.55
N ARG A 53 -13.32 14.39 5.86
CA ARG A 53 -12.24 13.56 6.39
C ARG A 53 -10.87 14.13 6.02
N LYS A 54 -9.93 14.11 6.95
CA LYS A 54 -8.55 14.55 6.69
C LYS A 54 -7.82 13.51 5.83
N ASP A 55 -7.21 13.96 4.74
CA ASP A 55 -6.29 13.13 3.96
C ASP A 55 -4.89 13.22 4.55
N THR A 56 -4.38 12.11 5.05
CA THR A 56 -3.07 12.04 5.72
C THR A 56 -2.03 11.28 4.89
N ARG A 57 -2.33 10.90 3.65
CA ARG A 57 -1.42 10.11 2.80
C ARG A 57 -0.07 10.79 2.59
N TYR A 58 -0.06 12.09 2.33
CA TYR A 58 1.19 12.83 2.20
C TYR A 58 2.09 12.69 3.44
N VAL A 59 1.53 12.92 4.62
CA VAL A 59 2.28 12.83 5.90
C VAL A 59 2.81 11.40 6.12
N SER A 60 1.98 10.40 5.84
CA SER A 60 2.37 8.99 5.96
C SER A 60 3.48 8.62 4.97
N ARG A 61 3.43 9.07 3.72
CA ARG A 61 4.53 8.85 2.77
C ARG A 61 5.83 9.52 3.24
N GLN A 62 5.77 10.74 3.78
CA GLN A 62 6.97 11.38 4.33
C GLN A 62 7.58 10.57 5.48
N LYS A 63 6.75 9.98 6.36
CA LYS A 63 7.23 9.08 7.43
C LYS A 63 7.85 7.81 6.84
N LEU A 64 7.16 7.15 5.90
CA LEU A 64 7.68 5.97 5.22
C LEU A 64 9.09 6.23 4.67
N PHE A 65 9.27 7.30 3.90
CA PHE A 65 10.57 7.63 3.30
C PHE A 65 11.65 7.98 4.34
N ARG A 66 11.29 8.58 5.48
CA ARG A 66 12.22 8.77 6.60
C ARG A 66 12.68 7.43 7.16
N THR A 67 11.78 6.48 7.35
CA THR A 67 12.14 5.12 7.80
C THR A 67 13.02 4.44 6.76
N LEU A 68 12.69 4.53 5.47
CA LEU A 68 13.49 3.93 4.41
C LEU A 68 14.92 4.48 4.33
N LYS A 69 15.17 5.76 4.70
CA LYS A 69 16.52 6.30 4.78
C LYS A 69 17.43 5.56 5.75
N LEU A 70 16.86 4.89 6.74
CA LEU A 70 17.62 4.10 7.72
C LEU A 70 17.87 2.66 7.25
N LEU A 71 17.16 2.20 6.22
CA LEU A 71 17.11 0.81 5.82
C LEU A 71 17.72 0.54 4.44
N VAL A 72 17.77 1.56 3.57
CA VAL A 72 18.23 1.38 2.18
C VAL A 72 19.34 2.37 1.84
N LEU A 73 20.15 2.00 0.84
CA LEU A 73 21.25 2.84 0.37
C LEU A 73 20.73 4.13 -0.29
N PRO A 74 21.47 5.25 -0.20
CA PRO A 74 21.07 6.52 -0.81
C PRO A 74 20.84 6.44 -2.34
N ASN A 75 21.55 5.55 -3.03
CA ASN A 75 21.48 5.32 -4.48
C ASN A 75 20.51 4.17 -4.86
N ALA A 76 19.64 3.76 -3.96
CA ALA A 76 18.69 2.69 -4.21
C ALA A 76 17.77 2.98 -5.42
N VAL A 77 17.33 1.90 -6.09
CA VAL A 77 16.35 1.99 -7.18
C VAL A 77 14.95 1.80 -6.60
N PHE A 78 14.11 2.80 -6.73
CA PHE A 78 12.71 2.78 -6.33
C PHE A 78 11.82 2.44 -7.51
N LYS A 79 10.89 1.51 -7.33
CA LYS A 79 9.89 1.14 -8.34
C LYS A 79 8.50 1.42 -7.79
N SER A 80 7.64 2.03 -8.61
CA SER A 80 6.23 2.30 -8.26
C SER A 80 5.32 2.30 -9.49
N ASP A 81 4.03 2.47 -9.28
CA ASP A 81 3.12 2.86 -10.34
C ASP A 81 3.33 4.32 -10.79
N GLU A 82 2.51 4.79 -11.74
CA GLU A 82 2.56 6.15 -12.29
C GLU A 82 1.84 7.19 -11.41
N ASN A 83 1.71 6.98 -10.10
CA ASN A 83 1.10 7.98 -9.22
C ASN A 83 1.94 9.28 -9.20
N PRO A 84 1.36 10.44 -9.58
CA PRO A 84 2.10 11.69 -9.74
C PRO A 84 2.72 12.23 -8.45
N HIS A 85 2.30 11.74 -7.30
CA HIS A 85 2.85 12.15 -6.00
C HIS A 85 4.16 11.44 -5.65
N TYR A 86 4.51 10.33 -6.29
CA TYR A 86 5.66 9.53 -5.92
C TYR A 86 7.00 10.11 -6.39
N PRO A 87 7.16 10.60 -7.63
CA PRO A 87 8.44 11.13 -8.09
C PRO A 87 8.97 12.31 -7.23
N PRO A 88 8.14 13.30 -6.83
CA PRO A 88 8.59 14.35 -5.94
C PRO A 88 9.02 13.85 -4.55
N ASP A 89 8.31 12.85 -4.00
CA ASP A 89 8.62 12.29 -2.70
C ASP A 89 9.96 11.53 -2.74
N VAL A 90 10.20 10.68 -3.75
CA VAL A 90 11.48 9.98 -3.95
C VAL A 90 12.62 10.98 -4.11
N ARG A 91 12.49 11.96 -5.00
CA ARG A 91 13.53 12.97 -5.25
C ARG A 91 13.92 13.75 -3.99
N ARG A 92 12.93 14.08 -3.15
CA ARG A 92 13.14 14.79 -1.90
C ARG A 92 13.96 13.98 -0.89
N HIS A 93 13.69 12.70 -0.78
CA HIS A 93 14.28 11.84 0.24
C HIS A 93 15.54 11.11 -0.23
N PHE A 94 15.62 10.81 -1.53
CA PHE A 94 16.71 10.08 -2.16
C PHE A 94 17.15 10.78 -3.47
N PRO A 95 17.85 11.93 -3.34
CA PRO A 95 18.20 12.76 -4.50
C PRO A 95 19.16 12.08 -5.47
N VAL A 96 19.94 11.11 -4.99
CA VAL A 96 20.86 10.29 -5.82
C VAL A 96 20.27 8.91 -6.16
N GLY A 97 19.08 8.60 -5.66
CA GLY A 97 18.35 7.37 -5.96
C GLY A 97 17.70 7.43 -7.34
N LYS A 98 17.51 6.27 -7.95
CA LYS A 98 16.78 6.15 -9.21
C LYS A 98 15.32 5.82 -8.96
N HIS A 99 14.38 6.47 -9.67
CA HIS A 99 12.95 6.13 -9.61
C HIS A 99 12.47 5.66 -10.98
N GLU A 100 11.94 4.45 -11.01
CA GLU A 100 11.34 3.82 -12.19
C GLU A 100 9.83 3.68 -11.98
N THR A 101 9.05 4.25 -12.87
CA THR A 101 7.58 4.16 -12.83
C THR A 101 7.08 3.18 -13.88
N PHE A 102 6.06 2.42 -13.53
CA PHE A 102 5.48 1.41 -14.41
C PHE A 102 3.97 1.57 -14.47
N LYS A 103 3.44 1.56 -15.69
CA LYS A 103 1.99 1.65 -15.90
C LYS A 103 1.28 0.45 -15.28
N GLY A 104 0.31 0.74 -14.40
CA GLY A 104 -0.52 -0.29 -13.80
C GLY A 104 -1.26 -1.10 -14.87
N GLN A 105 -1.03 -2.38 -14.94
CA GLN A 105 -1.76 -3.27 -15.84
C GLN A 105 -2.97 -3.85 -15.09
N ARG A 106 -4.18 -3.57 -15.57
CA ARG A 106 -5.37 -4.29 -15.14
C ARG A 106 -5.29 -5.70 -15.71
N GLY A 107 -4.87 -6.65 -14.89
CA GLY A 107 -4.60 -8.01 -15.32
C GLY A 107 -5.74 -9.01 -15.17
N SER A 108 -6.94 -8.61 -14.72
CA SER A 108 -8.02 -9.56 -14.51
C SER A 108 -9.23 -9.26 -15.39
N ILE A 109 -9.70 -10.27 -16.11
CA ILE A 109 -11.05 -10.32 -16.64
C ILE A 109 -11.96 -10.64 -15.46
N VAL A 110 -13.02 -9.84 -15.27
CA VAL A 110 -14.00 -10.06 -14.20
C VAL A 110 -14.55 -11.48 -14.29
N GLY A 111 -14.45 -12.24 -13.20
CA GLY A 111 -14.97 -13.63 -13.11
C GLY A 111 -13.96 -14.74 -13.34
N GLN A 112 -12.74 -14.47 -13.80
CA GLN A 112 -11.71 -15.50 -14.04
C GLN A 112 -10.60 -15.55 -12.97
N GLY A 113 -10.78 -14.89 -11.83
CA GLY A 113 -9.75 -14.79 -10.83
C GLY A 113 -8.54 -13.97 -11.32
N GLU A 114 -7.38 -14.23 -10.75
CA GLU A 114 -6.15 -13.51 -11.08
C GLU A 114 -5.34 -14.18 -12.20
N LEU A 115 -5.99 -14.72 -13.22
CA LEU A 115 -5.30 -15.15 -14.44
C LEU A 115 -4.74 -13.91 -15.15
N LYS A 116 -3.62 -13.44 -14.65
CA LYS A 116 -2.82 -12.42 -15.32
C LYS A 116 -2.32 -13.01 -16.63
N LYS A 117 -2.45 -12.25 -17.73
CA LYS A 117 -1.66 -12.54 -18.94
C LYS A 117 -0.23 -12.74 -18.49
N ILE A 118 0.39 -13.84 -18.91
CA ILE A 118 1.77 -14.20 -18.59
C ILE A 118 2.69 -13.15 -19.21
N ARG A 119 2.93 -12.08 -18.49
CA ARG A 119 3.89 -11.03 -18.82
C ARG A 119 4.69 -10.72 -17.57
N PHE A 120 5.96 -10.40 -17.76
CA PHE A 120 6.82 -9.91 -16.70
C PHE A 120 6.17 -8.68 -16.03
N ASP A 121 5.96 -8.77 -14.72
CA ASP A 121 5.44 -7.67 -13.90
C ASP A 121 6.62 -7.04 -13.13
N PRO A 122 7.07 -5.82 -13.49
CA PRO A 122 8.17 -5.14 -12.80
C PRO A 122 7.88 -4.86 -11.31
N LEU A 123 6.59 -4.85 -10.92
CA LEU A 123 6.13 -4.65 -9.55
C LEU A 123 5.68 -5.96 -8.89
N PHE A 124 6.06 -7.11 -9.43
CA PHE A 124 5.63 -8.43 -8.93
C PHE A 124 5.84 -8.60 -7.42
N SER A 125 7.02 -8.27 -6.90
CA SER A 125 7.32 -8.42 -5.46
C SER A 125 6.35 -7.64 -4.60
N LEU A 126 6.03 -6.42 -4.98
CA LEU A 126 5.06 -5.57 -4.30
C LEU A 126 3.63 -6.11 -4.43
N ASN A 127 3.20 -6.41 -5.65
CA ASN A 127 1.85 -6.92 -5.93
C ASN A 127 1.59 -8.25 -5.22
N HIS A 128 2.58 -9.15 -5.23
CA HIS A 128 2.52 -10.41 -4.50
C HIS A 128 2.41 -10.18 -2.98
N THR A 129 3.25 -9.32 -2.40
CA THR A 129 3.18 -8.99 -0.97
C THR A 129 1.82 -8.38 -0.60
N CYS A 130 1.27 -7.48 -1.42
CA CYS A 130 -0.09 -6.94 -1.23
C CYS A 130 -1.17 -8.03 -1.31
N ALA A 131 -1.00 -9.04 -2.16
CA ALA A 131 -1.90 -10.19 -2.21
C ALA A 131 -1.79 -11.04 -0.93
N MET A 132 -0.58 -11.30 -0.46
CA MET A 132 -0.31 -12.04 0.79
C MET A 132 -0.88 -11.34 2.02
N THR A 133 -0.77 -10.01 2.13
CA THR A 133 -1.43 -9.26 3.22
C THR A 133 -2.94 -9.45 3.20
N ARG A 134 -3.57 -9.46 2.01
CA ARG A 134 -5.01 -9.69 1.89
C ARG A 134 -5.41 -11.13 2.17
N ALA A 135 -4.55 -12.10 1.86
CA ALA A 135 -4.82 -13.51 2.12
C ALA A 135 -4.70 -13.87 3.62
N ASN A 136 -3.76 -13.25 4.32
CA ASN A 136 -3.40 -13.65 5.69
C ASN A 136 -3.97 -12.73 6.78
N MET A 137 -4.41 -11.50 6.43
CA MET A 137 -4.97 -10.56 7.40
C MET A 137 -6.47 -10.41 7.21
N ASN A 138 -7.27 -10.95 8.12
CA ASN A 138 -8.75 -10.89 8.07
C ASN A 138 -9.30 -9.48 7.83
N ARG A 139 -8.62 -8.45 8.38
CA ARG A 139 -9.01 -7.04 8.21
C ARG A 139 -8.88 -6.53 6.78
N LEU A 140 -8.09 -7.19 5.94
CA LEU A 140 -7.80 -6.79 4.58
C LEU A 140 -8.54 -7.62 3.52
N PHE A 141 -9.28 -8.64 3.92
CA PHE A 141 -10.15 -9.39 3.01
C PHE A 141 -11.15 -8.46 2.33
N ARG A 142 -11.35 -8.62 1.03
CA ARG A 142 -12.27 -7.76 0.26
C ARG A 142 -13.71 -7.81 0.76
N LYS A 143 -14.15 -8.96 1.26
CA LYS A 143 -15.46 -9.17 1.87
C LYS A 143 -15.23 -9.77 3.25
N THR A 144 -15.30 -8.97 4.30
CA THR A 144 -15.07 -9.43 5.66
C THR A 144 -15.94 -8.66 6.65
N TRP A 145 -16.38 -9.34 7.69
CA TRP A 145 -16.95 -8.75 8.90
C TRP A 145 -15.86 -8.26 9.87
N CYS A 146 -14.63 -8.77 9.72
CA CYS A 146 -13.48 -8.39 10.53
C CYS A 146 -12.87 -7.05 10.11
N THR A 147 -13.70 -6.04 9.86
CA THR A 147 -13.24 -4.73 9.39
C THR A 147 -12.41 -3.98 10.43
N THR A 148 -11.49 -3.16 9.95
CA THR A 148 -10.77 -2.20 10.79
C THR A 148 -11.74 -1.23 11.45
N LYS A 149 -11.65 -1.06 12.76
CA LYS A 149 -12.43 -0.06 13.51
C LYS A 149 -11.62 1.21 13.75
N LEU A 150 -10.33 1.06 14.05
CA LEU A 150 -9.40 2.14 14.30
C LEU A 150 -8.15 1.96 13.45
N PRO A 151 -7.67 3.00 12.73
CA PRO A 151 -6.44 2.92 11.92
C PRO A 151 -5.22 2.45 12.71
N LYS A 152 -5.07 2.89 13.96
CA LYS A 152 -3.98 2.44 14.84
C LYS A 152 -3.96 0.92 15.02
N ARG A 153 -5.14 0.29 15.21
CA ARG A 153 -5.23 -1.17 15.37
C ARG A 153 -4.90 -1.92 14.09
N LEU A 154 -5.13 -1.30 12.94
CA LEU A 154 -4.64 -1.85 11.67
C LEU A 154 -3.11 -1.77 11.62
N ALA A 155 -2.52 -0.65 12.03
CA ALA A 155 -1.08 -0.49 12.07
C ALA A 155 -0.41 -1.51 13.01
N ASP A 156 -0.96 -1.69 14.22
CA ASP A 156 -0.47 -2.69 15.19
C ASP A 156 -0.50 -4.11 14.58
N HIS A 157 -1.63 -4.48 13.96
CA HIS A 157 -1.79 -5.79 13.33
C HIS A 157 -0.87 -5.96 12.11
N PHE A 158 -0.71 -4.90 11.30
CA PHE A 158 0.19 -4.93 10.15
C PHE A 158 1.66 -5.05 10.58
N ALA A 159 2.07 -4.44 11.69
CA ALA A 159 3.41 -4.57 12.26
C ALA A 159 3.70 -6.04 12.65
N ILE A 160 2.78 -6.69 13.36
CA ILE A 160 2.90 -8.11 13.71
C ILE A 160 2.99 -8.97 12.44
N TYR A 161 2.13 -8.69 11.45
CA TYR A 161 2.16 -9.41 10.19
C TYR A 161 3.47 -9.20 9.43
N ALA A 162 4.02 -7.98 9.40
CA ALA A 162 5.26 -7.69 8.70
C ALA A 162 6.44 -8.49 9.26
N VAL A 163 6.54 -8.63 10.59
CA VAL A 163 7.53 -9.49 11.24
C VAL A 163 7.31 -10.95 10.83
N TYR A 164 6.10 -11.47 10.99
CA TYR A 164 5.76 -12.84 10.60
C TYR A 164 6.07 -13.13 9.12
N HIS A 165 5.69 -12.19 8.23
CA HIS A 165 5.95 -12.29 6.80
C HIS A 165 7.45 -12.37 6.50
N ASN A 166 8.23 -11.49 7.13
CA ASN A 166 9.66 -11.39 6.89
C ASN A 166 10.47 -12.57 7.44
N GLU A 167 9.96 -13.22 8.48
CA GLU A 167 10.65 -14.35 9.14
C GLU A 167 10.19 -15.72 8.64
N ASN A 168 8.94 -15.84 8.20
CA ASN A 168 8.34 -17.15 7.93
C ASN A 168 7.85 -17.34 6.49
N LEU A 169 7.53 -16.26 5.76
CA LEU A 169 6.91 -16.38 4.43
C LEU A 169 7.82 -16.00 3.26
N VAL A 170 8.94 -15.35 3.55
CA VAL A 170 9.93 -14.94 2.53
C VAL A 170 11.31 -15.36 3.00
N THR A 171 11.85 -16.33 2.31
CA THR A 171 13.22 -16.86 2.48
C THR A 171 14.09 -16.43 1.31
#